data_9cb7e832af4aa0e427684ab21414ded2
#
_entry.id   9cb7e832af4aa0e427684ab21414ded2
#
_cell.length_a   1.000
_cell.length_b   1.000
_cell.length_c   1.000
_cell.angle_alpha   90.00
_cell.angle_beta   90.00
_cell.angle_gamma   90.00
#
_symmetry.space_group_name_H-M   'P 1'
#
loop_
_entity.id
_entity.type
_entity.pdbx_description
1 polymer ?
#
loop_
_entity_poly.entity_id
_entity_poly.type
_entity_poly.pdbx_seq_one_letter_code
_entity_poly.pdbx_strand_id
1 'polypeptide(L)'
;MNYAIVFRLLGYVLMIEGALLLLPAAASLVYGEWMVLGVFLLTAAVSAGIGYALHTIKPRSKVFYMREGFAATSLCWVFISVMGAVPFVLTGCIPNPVDALFETVSGFTTTGASILPAVEGLPNGILFWRSFTHWIGGMGVLVFLLSLLPLTGGSHVNLMKAESPGPQVDKLVPKVQSTAKILYGIYFALTMLELVFLLIGRMPLFEAMLTAFGTCLLYTSPSP
;
A
#
# COMPACT_ATOMS: atom_id res chain seq x y z
N MET A 1 5.62 -20.15 -17.61
CA MET A 1 5.19 -19.09 -16.67
C MET A 1 3.77 -18.66 -17.06
N ASN A 2 2.85 -18.64 -16.11
CA ASN A 2 1.45 -18.28 -16.37
C ASN A 2 1.24 -16.78 -16.14
N TYR A 3 1.58 -15.97 -17.15
CA TYR A 3 1.47 -14.51 -17.10
C TYR A 3 0.06 -14.02 -16.77
N ALA A 4 -0.96 -14.76 -17.19
CA ALA A 4 -2.35 -14.36 -16.93
C ALA A 4 -2.71 -14.35 -15.43
N ILE A 5 -2.13 -15.25 -14.61
CA ILE A 5 -2.30 -15.23 -13.16
C ILE A 5 -1.60 -14.00 -12.56
N VAL A 6 -0.39 -13.69 -13.02
CA VAL A 6 0.40 -12.54 -12.57
C VAL A 6 -0.37 -11.24 -12.83
N PHE A 7 -0.85 -11.04 -14.06
CA PHE A 7 -1.63 -9.86 -14.43
C PHE A 7 -2.96 -9.76 -13.66
N ARG A 8 -3.61 -10.89 -13.42
CA ARG A 8 -4.83 -10.90 -12.62
C ARG A 8 -4.60 -10.49 -11.16
N LEU A 9 -3.50 -10.97 -10.55
CA LEU A 9 -3.08 -10.56 -9.21
C LEU A 9 -2.76 -9.06 -9.17
N LEU A 10 -1.97 -8.58 -10.13
CA LEU A 10 -1.68 -7.17 -10.29
C LEU A 10 -2.96 -6.35 -10.42
N GLY A 11 -3.94 -6.84 -11.17
CA GLY A 11 -5.24 -6.21 -11.30
C GLY A 11 -5.96 -6.04 -9.95
N TYR A 12 -5.95 -7.05 -9.10
CA TYR A 12 -6.52 -6.94 -7.75
C TYR A 12 -5.80 -5.90 -6.90
N VAL A 13 -4.46 -5.88 -6.94
CA VAL A 13 -3.66 -4.90 -6.19
C VAL A 13 -4.01 -3.48 -6.58
N LEU A 14 -4.04 -3.20 -7.88
CA LEU A 14 -4.37 -1.86 -8.41
C LEU A 14 -5.82 -1.44 -8.09
N MET A 15 -6.77 -2.36 -8.08
CA MET A 15 -8.14 -2.06 -7.65
C MET A 15 -8.20 -1.70 -6.17
N ILE A 16 -7.45 -2.41 -5.33
CA ILE A 16 -7.35 -2.12 -3.89
C ILE A 16 -6.68 -0.77 -3.68
N GLU A 17 -5.57 -0.49 -4.36
CA GLU A 17 -4.91 0.81 -4.32
C GLU A 17 -5.86 1.94 -4.72
N GLY A 18 -6.62 1.75 -5.82
CA GLY A 18 -7.65 2.70 -6.23
C GLY A 18 -8.69 2.97 -5.14
N ALA A 19 -9.12 1.95 -4.41
CA ALA A 19 -10.03 2.11 -3.27
C ALA A 19 -9.34 2.84 -2.09
N LEU A 20 -8.08 2.55 -1.81
CA LEU A 20 -7.32 3.21 -0.74
C LEU A 20 -7.04 4.69 -1.03
N LEU A 21 -6.89 5.07 -2.30
CA LEU A 21 -6.76 6.48 -2.73
C LEU A 21 -8.01 7.32 -2.43
N LEU A 22 -9.15 6.71 -2.15
CA LEU A 22 -10.35 7.45 -1.71
C LEU A 22 -10.20 8.02 -0.30
N LEU A 23 -9.30 7.48 0.54
CA LEU A 23 -9.07 8.00 1.88
C LEU A 23 -8.36 9.38 1.86
N PRO A 24 -7.23 9.58 1.16
CA PRO A 24 -6.67 10.92 0.98
C PRO A 24 -7.58 11.85 0.18
N ALA A 25 -8.42 11.34 -0.72
CA ALA A 25 -9.46 12.12 -1.37
C ALA A 25 -10.48 12.66 -0.35
N ALA A 26 -10.92 11.82 0.59
CA ALA A 26 -11.80 12.25 1.68
C ALA A 26 -11.13 13.29 2.60
N ALA A 27 -9.85 13.12 2.91
CA ALA A 27 -9.07 14.11 3.65
C ALA A 27 -9.05 15.46 2.89
N SER A 28 -8.72 15.44 1.59
CA SER A 28 -8.74 16.65 0.73
C SER A 28 -10.12 17.33 0.71
N LEU A 29 -11.21 16.55 0.73
CA LEU A 29 -12.57 17.08 0.79
C LEU A 29 -12.83 17.83 2.10
N VAL A 30 -12.43 17.26 3.23
CA VAL A 30 -12.61 17.87 4.57
C VAL A 30 -11.88 19.21 4.67
N TYR A 31 -10.70 19.31 4.08
CA TYR A 31 -9.89 20.54 4.09
C TYR A 31 -10.19 21.50 2.93
N GLY A 32 -11.15 21.18 2.05
CA GLY A 32 -11.57 22.05 0.95
C GLY A 32 -10.55 22.14 -0.21
N GLU A 33 -9.67 21.15 -0.33
CA GLU A 33 -8.61 21.08 -1.34
C GLU A 33 -9.14 20.47 -2.66
N TRP A 34 -10.00 21.22 -3.39
CA TRP A 34 -10.73 20.68 -4.55
C TRP A 34 -9.84 20.17 -5.68
N MET A 35 -8.71 20.83 -5.95
CA MET A 35 -7.75 20.38 -6.96
C MET A 35 -7.14 19.04 -6.59
N VAL A 36 -6.69 18.91 -5.33
CA VAL A 36 -6.06 17.68 -4.81
C VAL A 36 -7.08 16.53 -4.77
N LEU A 37 -8.31 16.83 -4.36
CA LEU A 37 -9.44 15.88 -4.41
C LEU A 37 -9.63 15.35 -5.85
N GLY A 38 -9.68 16.25 -6.84
CA GLY A 38 -9.85 15.86 -8.25
C GLY A 38 -8.73 14.94 -8.73
N VAL A 39 -7.48 15.22 -8.34
CA VAL A 39 -6.31 14.40 -8.68
C VAL A 39 -6.41 13.01 -8.05
N PHE A 40 -6.76 12.92 -6.77
CA PHE A 40 -6.93 11.61 -6.11
C PHE A 40 -8.06 10.78 -6.71
N LEU A 41 -9.20 11.39 -7.03
CA LEU A 41 -10.32 10.70 -7.68
C LEU A 41 -9.95 10.22 -9.08
N LEU A 42 -9.26 11.05 -9.87
CA LEU A 42 -8.77 10.67 -11.19
C LEU A 42 -7.78 9.48 -11.07
N THR A 43 -6.80 9.57 -10.19
CA THR A 43 -5.81 8.50 -9.99
C THR A 43 -6.48 7.22 -9.51
N ALA A 44 -7.43 7.31 -8.59
CA ALA A 44 -8.22 6.17 -8.12
C ALA A 44 -9.00 5.50 -9.25
N ALA A 45 -9.66 6.29 -10.11
CA ALA A 45 -10.41 5.79 -11.26
C ALA A 45 -9.50 5.12 -12.29
N VAL A 46 -8.34 5.71 -12.59
CA VAL A 46 -7.35 5.16 -13.52
C VAL A 46 -6.76 3.86 -12.96
N SER A 47 -6.34 3.83 -11.70
CA SER A 47 -5.80 2.64 -11.05
C SER A 47 -6.83 1.50 -11.02
N ALA A 48 -8.07 1.80 -10.62
CA ALA A 48 -9.16 0.82 -10.62
C ALA A 48 -9.52 0.35 -12.05
N GLY A 49 -9.52 1.23 -13.04
CA GLY A 49 -9.79 0.91 -14.45
C GLY A 49 -8.74 -0.03 -15.04
N ILE A 50 -7.45 0.28 -14.85
CA ILE A 50 -6.33 -0.59 -15.25
C ILE A 50 -6.43 -1.92 -14.50
N GLY A 51 -6.67 -1.86 -13.19
CA GLY A 51 -6.83 -3.04 -12.35
C GLY A 51 -7.95 -3.96 -12.84
N TYR A 52 -9.10 -3.39 -13.17
CA TYR A 52 -10.24 -4.13 -13.71
C TYR A 52 -9.91 -4.76 -15.07
N ALA A 53 -9.27 -4.01 -15.98
CA ALA A 53 -8.85 -4.51 -17.28
C ALA A 53 -7.91 -5.72 -17.16
N LEU A 54 -6.92 -5.64 -16.26
CA LEU A 54 -6.00 -6.74 -15.98
C LEU A 54 -6.71 -7.94 -15.31
N HIS A 55 -7.67 -7.69 -14.43
CA HIS A 55 -8.46 -8.73 -13.76
C HIS A 55 -9.29 -9.56 -14.73
N THR A 56 -9.78 -9.00 -15.83
CA THR A 56 -10.60 -9.71 -16.84
C THR A 56 -9.80 -10.77 -17.61
N ILE A 57 -8.47 -10.74 -17.53
CA ILE A 57 -7.60 -11.73 -18.19
C ILE A 57 -7.79 -13.11 -17.52
N LYS A 58 -8.40 -14.04 -18.23
CA LYS A 58 -8.67 -15.39 -17.73
C LYS A 58 -7.42 -16.26 -17.76
N PRO A 59 -6.95 -16.81 -16.63
CA PRO A 59 -5.82 -17.72 -16.61
C PRO A 59 -6.20 -19.07 -17.23
N ARG A 60 -5.34 -19.61 -18.09
CA ARG A 60 -5.54 -20.93 -18.73
C ARG A 60 -5.37 -22.11 -17.78
N SER A 61 -4.61 -21.93 -16.70
CA SER A 61 -4.42 -22.96 -15.66
C SER A 61 -4.49 -22.31 -14.27
N LYS A 62 -4.93 -23.09 -13.27
CA LYS A 62 -5.00 -22.64 -11.87
C LYS A 62 -3.71 -22.93 -11.08
N VAL A 63 -2.71 -23.50 -11.73
CA VAL A 63 -1.45 -23.87 -11.08
C VAL A 63 -0.58 -22.62 -10.94
N PHE A 64 -0.15 -22.36 -9.72
CA PHE A 64 0.66 -21.21 -9.33
C PHE A 64 2.01 -21.69 -8.78
N TYR A 65 3.10 -21.39 -9.47
CA TYR A 65 4.46 -21.78 -9.06
C TYR A 65 5.17 -20.61 -8.36
N MET A 66 6.27 -20.90 -7.66
CA MET A 66 7.09 -19.88 -6.99
C MET A 66 7.57 -18.76 -7.92
N ARG A 67 7.90 -19.10 -9.18
CA ARG A 67 8.34 -18.11 -10.18
C ARG A 67 7.28 -17.05 -10.47
N GLU A 68 6.03 -17.48 -10.59
CA GLU A 68 4.90 -16.54 -10.74
C GLU A 68 4.70 -15.69 -9.49
N GLY A 69 4.95 -16.25 -8.29
CA GLY A 69 4.89 -15.52 -7.04
C GLY A 69 5.89 -14.37 -7.00
N PHE A 70 7.16 -14.66 -7.23
CA PHE A 70 8.21 -13.63 -7.27
C PHE A 70 7.95 -12.56 -8.32
N ALA A 71 7.57 -12.97 -9.55
CA ALA A 71 7.26 -12.03 -10.62
C ALA A 71 6.04 -11.14 -10.27
N ALA A 72 4.99 -11.73 -9.70
CA ALA A 72 3.81 -10.98 -9.26
C ALA A 72 4.16 -9.97 -8.18
N THR A 73 4.92 -10.40 -7.15
CA THR A 73 5.37 -9.53 -6.06
C THR A 73 6.15 -8.33 -6.60
N SER A 74 7.19 -8.59 -7.40
CA SER A 74 8.03 -7.52 -7.94
C SER A 74 7.23 -6.54 -8.81
N LEU A 75 6.36 -7.05 -9.69
CA LEU A 75 5.51 -6.20 -10.53
C LEU A 75 4.50 -5.40 -9.70
N CYS A 76 3.90 -6.00 -8.67
CA CYS A 76 2.99 -5.28 -7.79
C CYS A 76 3.69 -4.08 -7.14
N TRP A 77 4.88 -4.27 -6.57
CA TRP A 77 5.66 -3.18 -5.97
C TRP A 77 5.95 -2.05 -6.97
N VAL A 78 6.34 -2.39 -8.19
CA VAL A 78 6.61 -1.39 -9.24
C VAL A 78 5.33 -0.63 -9.59
N PHE A 79 4.22 -1.33 -9.84
CA PHE A 79 3.00 -0.68 -10.32
C PHE A 79 2.31 0.16 -9.25
N ILE A 80 2.24 -0.30 -7.99
CA ILE A 80 1.70 0.52 -6.90
C ILE A 80 2.56 1.77 -6.66
N SER A 81 3.88 1.65 -6.77
CA SER A 81 4.76 2.81 -6.62
C SER A 81 4.58 3.83 -7.73
N VAL A 82 4.41 3.37 -8.98
CA VAL A 82 4.15 4.24 -10.13
C VAL A 82 2.79 4.93 -9.99
N MET A 83 1.73 4.20 -9.68
CA MET A 83 0.39 4.77 -9.51
C MET A 83 0.31 5.68 -8.30
N GLY A 84 0.95 5.30 -7.20
CA GLY A 84 1.03 6.11 -5.98
C GLY A 84 1.85 7.39 -6.13
N ALA A 85 2.77 7.47 -7.11
CA ALA A 85 3.52 8.67 -7.44
C ALA A 85 2.70 9.70 -8.24
N VAL A 86 1.67 9.26 -8.97
CA VAL A 86 0.86 10.13 -9.83
C VAL A 86 0.26 11.34 -9.09
N PRO A 87 -0.33 11.20 -7.87
CA PRO A 87 -0.84 12.36 -7.14
C PRO A 87 0.20 13.42 -6.84
N PHE A 88 1.44 13.03 -6.51
CA PHE A 88 2.53 13.98 -6.23
C PHE A 88 2.90 14.82 -7.46
N VAL A 89 2.96 14.19 -8.64
CA VAL A 89 3.28 14.85 -9.90
C VAL A 89 2.14 15.76 -10.35
N LEU A 90 0.90 15.26 -10.37
CA LEU A 90 -0.25 16.00 -10.87
C LEU A 90 -0.65 17.18 -9.99
N THR A 91 -0.41 17.12 -8.69
CA THR A 91 -0.61 18.26 -7.78
C THR A 91 0.50 19.29 -7.86
N GLY A 92 1.63 18.94 -8.49
CA GLY A 92 2.81 19.80 -8.57
C GLY A 92 3.62 19.86 -7.26
N CYS A 93 3.28 19.09 -6.24
CA CYS A 93 4.04 19.04 -4.99
C CYS A 93 5.43 18.47 -5.20
N ILE A 94 5.57 17.48 -6.09
CA ILE A 94 6.85 16.94 -6.56
C ILE A 94 6.74 16.85 -8.09
N PRO A 95 7.15 17.92 -8.83
CA PRO A 95 6.94 17.99 -10.28
C PRO A 95 7.76 16.97 -11.07
N ASN A 96 8.93 16.55 -10.53
CA ASN A 96 9.77 15.57 -11.19
C ASN A 96 9.21 14.15 -10.94
N PRO A 97 8.86 13.38 -11.99
CA PRO A 97 8.33 12.04 -11.82
C PRO A 97 9.29 11.05 -11.14
N VAL A 98 10.60 11.22 -11.31
CA VAL A 98 11.60 10.35 -10.67
C VAL A 98 11.63 10.59 -9.17
N ASP A 99 11.56 11.85 -8.75
CA ASP A 99 11.53 12.25 -7.35
C ASP A 99 10.23 11.81 -6.67
N ALA A 100 9.10 11.96 -7.37
CA ALA A 100 7.80 11.46 -6.90
C ALA A 100 7.79 9.93 -6.74
N LEU A 101 8.41 9.22 -7.69
CA LEU A 101 8.56 7.77 -7.59
C LEU A 101 9.46 7.38 -6.41
N PHE A 102 10.57 8.10 -6.20
CA PHE A 102 11.45 7.89 -5.05
C PHE A 102 10.69 8.04 -3.72
N GLU A 103 9.93 9.13 -3.55
CA GLU A 103 9.13 9.38 -2.35
C GLU A 103 8.10 8.26 -2.10
N THR A 104 7.43 7.82 -3.19
CA THR A 104 6.41 6.76 -3.10
C THR A 104 7.04 5.39 -2.81
N VAL A 105 8.15 5.04 -3.45
CA VAL A 105 8.88 3.80 -3.18
C VAL A 105 9.38 3.80 -1.75
N SER A 106 9.95 4.93 -1.28
CA SER A 106 10.39 5.09 0.11
C SER A 106 9.24 4.89 1.09
N GLY A 107 8.05 5.42 0.78
CA GLY A 107 6.85 5.20 1.55
C GLY A 107 6.45 3.73 1.63
N PHE A 108 6.21 3.09 0.50
CA PHE A 108 5.76 1.69 0.46
C PHE A 108 6.80 0.69 0.98
N THR A 109 8.09 0.95 0.80
CA THR A 109 9.16 0.11 1.38
C THR A 109 9.47 0.44 2.82
N THR A 110 8.76 1.43 3.41
CA THR A 110 8.97 1.89 4.79
C THR A 110 10.40 2.36 5.08
N THR A 111 11.11 2.81 4.05
CA THR A 111 12.48 3.31 4.16
C THR A 111 12.55 4.64 4.91
N GLY A 112 11.52 5.50 4.76
CA GLY A 112 11.43 6.79 5.44
C GLY A 112 12.34 7.87 4.88
N ALA A 113 13.10 7.59 3.82
CA ALA A 113 13.88 8.61 3.13
C ALA A 113 12.95 9.54 2.35
N SER A 114 13.18 10.85 2.42
CA SER A 114 12.38 11.86 1.75
C SER A 114 13.25 12.77 0.90
N ILE A 115 12.72 13.15 -0.27
CA ILE A 115 13.33 14.19 -1.11
C ILE A 115 12.84 15.58 -0.75
N LEU A 116 11.78 15.67 0.05
CA LEU A 116 11.19 16.94 0.47
C LEU A 116 12.02 17.54 1.61
N PRO A 117 12.55 18.77 1.43
CA PRO A 117 13.31 19.46 2.48
C PRO A 117 12.43 19.89 3.66
N ALA A 118 11.15 20.15 3.41
CA ALA A 118 10.13 20.48 4.38
C ALA A 118 8.77 19.98 3.91
N VAL A 119 7.96 19.50 4.85
CA VAL A 119 6.60 19.02 4.57
C VAL A 119 5.54 20.06 4.95
N GLU A 120 5.95 21.12 5.65
CA GLU A 120 5.11 22.22 6.05
C GLU A 120 4.65 22.99 4.80
N GLY A 121 3.35 23.16 4.65
CA GLY A 121 2.76 23.85 3.49
C GLY A 121 2.34 22.93 2.34
N LEU A 122 2.55 21.62 2.44
CA LEU A 122 1.95 20.69 1.51
C LEU A 122 0.44 20.55 1.78
N PRO A 123 -0.38 20.29 0.75
CA PRO A 123 -1.80 19.99 0.92
C PRO A 123 -2.02 18.81 1.87
N ASN A 124 -3.06 18.90 2.71
CA ASN A 124 -3.37 17.87 3.70
C ASN A 124 -3.63 16.49 3.08
N GLY A 125 -4.28 16.45 1.91
CA GLY A 125 -4.48 15.20 1.17
C GLY A 125 -3.18 14.53 0.77
N ILE A 126 -2.17 15.31 0.34
CA ILE A 126 -0.83 14.81 -0.01
C ILE A 126 -0.06 14.35 1.23
N LEU A 127 -0.13 15.09 2.33
CA LEU A 127 0.47 14.68 3.62
C LEU A 127 -0.14 13.37 4.11
N PHE A 128 -1.47 13.26 4.01
CA PHE A 128 -2.17 12.02 4.37
C PHE A 128 -1.69 10.86 3.49
N TRP A 129 -1.65 11.03 2.17
CA TRP A 129 -1.21 9.97 1.26
C TRP A 129 0.22 9.53 1.55
N ARG A 130 1.13 10.48 1.72
CA ARG A 130 2.53 10.21 2.06
C ARG A 130 2.67 9.35 3.32
N SER A 131 2.02 9.72 4.43
CA SER A 131 2.05 8.94 5.66
C SER A 131 1.34 7.60 5.53
N PHE A 132 0.25 7.57 4.76
CA PHE A 132 -0.55 6.37 4.54
C PHE A 132 0.17 5.32 3.69
N THR A 133 1.02 5.73 2.73
CA THR A 133 1.87 4.77 1.99
C THR A 133 2.82 4.02 2.91
N HIS A 134 3.38 4.67 3.93
CA HIS A 134 4.19 4.01 4.94
C HIS A 134 3.37 2.98 5.73
N TRP A 135 2.17 3.34 6.14
CA TRP A 135 1.28 2.44 6.87
C TRP A 135 0.87 1.21 6.06
N ILE A 136 0.52 1.38 4.78
CA ILE A 136 0.22 0.28 3.86
C ILE A 136 1.45 -0.61 3.67
N GLY A 137 2.62 0.02 3.47
CA GLY A 137 3.90 -0.66 3.26
C GLY A 137 4.31 -1.54 4.43
N GLY A 138 4.03 -1.09 5.66
CA GLY A 138 4.47 -1.77 6.89
C GLY A 138 3.96 -3.17 7.09
N MET A 139 2.83 -3.50 6.50
CA MET A 139 2.29 -4.87 6.52
C MET A 139 2.57 -5.67 5.25
N GLY A 140 3.27 -5.06 4.28
CA GLY A 140 3.47 -5.66 2.97
C GLY A 140 2.16 -5.79 2.19
N VAL A 141 2.10 -5.17 1.02
CA VAL A 141 0.90 -5.15 0.15
C VAL A 141 0.40 -6.57 -0.15
N LEU A 142 1.30 -7.54 -0.21
CA LEU A 142 0.95 -8.93 -0.51
C LEU A 142 0.36 -9.69 0.66
N VAL A 143 0.79 -9.41 1.89
CA VAL A 143 0.15 -9.97 3.10
C VAL A 143 -1.26 -9.44 3.22
N PHE A 144 -1.49 -8.16 2.89
CA PHE A 144 -2.83 -7.56 2.80
C PHE A 144 -3.69 -8.29 1.76
N LEU A 145 -3.16 -8.50 0.56
CA LEU A 145 -3.83 -9.27 -0.49
C LEU A 145 -4.19 -10.68 -0.05
N LEU A 146 -3.26 -11.37 0.61
CA LEU A 146 -3.50 -12.73 1.12
C LEU A 146 -4.61 -12.78 2.17
N SER A 147 -4.78 -11.72 2.94
CA SER A 147 -5.85 -11.64 3.94
C SER A 147 -7.22 -11.41 3.32
N LEU A 148 -7.27 -10.69 2.18
CA LEU A 148 -8.51 -10.33 1.48
C LEU A 148 -8.94 -11.34 0.41
N LEU A 149 -8.01 -12.13 -0.15
CA LEU A 149 -8.31 -13.13 -1.19
C LEU A 149 -8.58 -14.53 -0.59
N PRO A 150 -9.81 -14.86 -0.19
CA PRO A 150 -10.16 -16.23 0.19
C PRO A 150 -10.23 -17.21 -1.00
N LEU A 151 -9.72 -16.91 -2.20
CA LEU A 151 -10.48 -17.30 -3.37
C LEU A 151 -9.78 -17.69 -4.63
N THR A 152 -8.82 -18.50 -4.61
CA THR A 152 -8.66 -19.41 -5.76
C THR A 152 -7.91 -20.61 -5.24
N GLY A 153 -8.51 -21.81 -5.28
CA GLY A 153 -7.96 -23.06 -4.75
C GLY A 153 -6.59 -23.46 -5.32
N GLY A 154 -5.63 -22.55 -5.26
CA GLY A 154 -4.26 -22.67 -5.67
C GLY A 154 -3.33 -22.32 -4.51
N SER A 155 -2.14 -22.87 -4.51
CA SER A 155 -1.16 -22.79 -3.44
C SER A 155 -0.71 -21.35 -3.13
N HIS A 156 -1.45 -20.64 -2.29
CA HIS A 156 -1.11 -19.30 -1.76
C HIS A 156 0.21 -19.30 -0.95
N VAL A 157 0.69 -20.46 -0.54
CA VAL A 157 1.98 -20.68 0.13
C VAL A 157 3.15 -20.10 -0.67
N ASN A 158 3.09 -20.17 -2.00
CA ASN A 158 4.17 -19.69 -2.85
C ASN A 158 4.26 -18.15 -2.91
N LEU A 159 3.15 -17.45 -2.68
CA LEU A 159 3.15 -15.99 -2.63
C LEU A 159 3.79 -15.50 -1.32
N MET A 160 3.49 -16.14 -0.21
CA MET A 160 4.10 -15.83 1.09
C MET A 160 5.59 -16.16 1.14
N LYS A 161 6.02 -17.27 0.50
CA LYS A 161 7.44 -17.60 0.38
C LYS A 161 8.22 -16.54 -0.39
N ALA A 162 7.56 -15.81 -1.29
CA ALA A 162 8.20 -14.74 -2.06
C ALA A 162 8.44 -13.47 -1.22
N GLU A 163 7.61 -13.20 -0.21
CA GLU A 163 7.68 -11.97 0.61
C GLU A 163 8.35 -12.19 1.97
N SER A 164 8.30 -13.42 2.52
CA SER A 164 8.92 -13.74 3.81
C SER A 164 9.97 -14.86 3.65
N PRO A 165 11.25 -14.54 3.54
CA PRO A 165 12.33 -15.52 3.48
C PRO A 165 12.57 -16.12 4.88
N GLY A 166 11.91 -17.23 5.18
CA GLY A 166 12.07 -17.98 6.42
C GLY A 166 11.96 -19.50 6.22
N PRO A 167 12.63 -20.33 7.05
CA PRO A 167 12.86 -21.76 6.76
C PRO A 167 11.70 -22.72 7.04
N GLN A 168 10.48 -22.30 7.42
CA GLN A 168 9.42 -23.22 7.85
C GLN A 168 8.03 -22.92 7.30
N VAL A 169 7.75 -23.29 6.02
CA VAL A 169 6.44 -23.00 5.41
C VAL A 169 5.64 -24.25 4.99
N ASP A 170 6.13 -25.47 5.17
CA ASP A 170 5.54 -26.66 4.53
C ASP A 170 4.26 -27.25 5.19
N LYS A 171 3.78 -26.75 6.34
CA LYS A 171 2.59 -27.31 7.03
C LYS A 171 1.46 -26.33 7.34
N LEU A 172 1.41 -25.14 6.71
CA LEU A 172 0.64 -24.01 7.24
C LEU A 172 -0.44 -23.40 6.31
N VAL A 173 -0.87 -24.05 5.24
CA VAL A 173 -1.78 -23.47 4.26
C VAL A 173 -3.10 -22.91 4.85
N PRO A 174 -3.83 -23.60 5.73
CA PRO A 174 -5.01 -23.00 6.39
C PRO A 174 -4.64 -22.02 7.51
N LYS A 175 -3.46 -22.16 8.14
CA LYS A 175 -3.00 -21.28 9.23
C LYS A 175 -2.46 -19.94 8.75
N VAL A 176 -1.96 -19.88 7.52
CA VAL A 176 -1.33 -18.68 6.95
C VAL A 176 -2.31 -17.51 6.85
N GLN A 177 -3.53 -17.73 6.32
CA GLN A 177 -4.55 -16.69 6.26
C GLN A 177 -4.99 -16.23 7.66
N SER A 178 -5.13 -17.18 8.58
CA SER A 178 -5.46 -16.86 9.97
C SER A 178 -4.34 -16.07 10.65
N THR A 179 -3.08 -16.45 10.43
CA THR A 179 -1.92 -15.71 10.94
C THR A 179 -1.84 -14.31 10.34
N ALA A 180 -2.03 -14.15 9.04
CA ALA A 180 -2.06 -12.83 8.40
C ALA A 180 -3.17 -11.94 8.99
N LYS A 181 -4.39 -12.45 9.17
CA LYS A 181 -5.49 -11.71 9.79
C LYS A 181 -5.17 -11.29 11.23
N ILE A 182 -4.57 -12.17 12.02
CA ILE A 182 -4.17 -11.86 13.41
C ILE A 182 -3.10 -10.76 13.41
N LEU A 183 -2.05 -10.88 12.57
CA LEU A 183 -1.00 -9.88 12.47
C LEU A 183 -1.56 -8.52 12.04
N TYR A 184 -2.50 -8.50 11.07
CA TYR A 184 -3.21 -7.29 10.67
C TYR A 184 -4.02 -6.70 11.81
N GLY A 185 -4.73 -7.55 12.56
CA GLY A 185 -5.50 -7.11 13.73
C GLY A 185 -4.61 -6.48 14.80
N ILE A 186 -3.46 -7.08 15.09
CA ILE A 186 -2.48 -6.54 16.04
C ILE A 186 -1.91 -5.21 15.53
N TYR A 187 -1.51 -5.15 14.26
CA TYR A 187 -0.97 -3.93 13.65
C TYR A 187 -1.97 -2.77 13.72
N PHE A 188 -3.22 -3.02 13.34
CA PHE A 188 -4.29 -2.04 13.44
C PHE A 188 -4.56 -1.61 14.89
N ALA A 189 -4.58 -2.58 15.82
CA ALA A 189 -4.77 -2.28 17.25
C ALA A 189 -3.65 -1.42 17.82
N LEU A 190 -2.39 -1.68 17.43
CA LEU A 190 -1.24 -0.87 17.83
C LEU A 190 -1.33 0.55 17.25
N THR A 191 -1.71 0.70 15.98
CA THR A 191 -1.94 2.01 15.36
C THR A 191 -3.03 2.80 16.10
N MET A 192 -4.14 2.13 16.45
CA MET A 192 -5.22 2.78 17.21
C MET A 192 -4.79 3.15 18.64
N LEU A 193 -4.03 2.30 19.29
CA LEU A 193 -3.50 2.57 20.63
C LEU A 193 -2.57 3.80 20.60
N GLU A 194 -1.67 3.87 19.61
CA GLU A 194 -0.78 5.01 19.42
C GLU A 194 -1.56 6.30 19.14
N LEU A 195 -2.55 6.23 18.24
CA LEU A 195 -3.43 7.36 17.96
C LEU A 195 -4.11 7.89 19.24
N VAL A 196 -4.60 6.99 20.10
CA VAL A 196 -5.23 7.36 21.37
C VAL A 196 -4.22 8.04 22.30
N PHE A 197 -2.99 7.52 22.41
CA PHE A 197 -1.96 8.16 23.23
C PHE A 197 -1.60 9.57 22.75
N LEU A 198 -1.48 9.75 21.42
CA LEU A 198 -1.22 11.07 20.85
C LEU A 198 -2.37 12.06 21.09
N LEU A 199 -3.61 11.61 21.02
CA LEU A 199 -4.80 12.42 21.34
C LEU A 199 -4.85 12.80 22.83
N ILE A 200 -4.49 11.89 23.74
CA ILE A 200 -4.36 12.19 25.18
C ILE A 200 -3.26 13.23 25.38
N GLY A 201 -2.18 13.19 24.59
CA GLY A 201 -1.12 14.19 24.53
C GLY A 201 -1.54 15.55 23.94
N ARG A 202 -2.85 15.74 23.62
CA ARG A 202 -3.44 16.94 23.02
C ARG A 202 -2.93 17.29 21.62
N MET A 203 -2.43 16.30 20.87
CA MET A 203 -2.08 16.50 19.47
C MET A 203 -3.38 16.64 18.64
N PRO A 204 -3.46 17.56 17.66
CA PRO A 204 -4.58 17.63 16.73
C PRO A 204 -4.83 16.29 16.04
N LEU A 205 -6.10 15.92 15.82
CA LEU A 205 -6.47 14.60 15.28
C LEU A 205 -5.74 14.26 13.97
N PHE A 206 -5.63 15.22 13.07
CA PHE A 206 -4.99 15.00 11.76
C PHE A 206 -3.49 14.71 11.92
N GLU A 207 -2.78 15.51 12.70
CA GLU A 207 -1.35 15.31 12.98
C GLU A 207 -1.12 14.00 13.73
N ALA A 208 -1.98 13.65 14.67
CA ALA A 208 -1.93 12.39 15.40
C ALA A 208 -2.11 11.18 14.45
N MET A 209 -3.00 11.28 13.44
CA MET A 209 -3.16 10.24 12.43
C MET A 209 -1.91 10.11 11.54
N LEU A 210 -1.36 11.24 11.07
CA LEU A 210 -0.15 11.23 10.23
C LEU A 210 1.03 10.61 10.99
N THR A 211 1.17 10.99 12.27
CA THR A 211 2.23 10.46 13.14
C THR A 211 2.03 8.98 13.41
N ALA A 212 0.82 8.53 13.75
CA ALA A 212 0.54 7.13 14.00
C ALA A 212 0.80 6.24 12.76
N PHE A 213 0.53 6.75 11.56
CA PHE A 213 0.85 6.02 10.32
C PHE A 213 2.37 5.95 10.05
N GLY A 214 3.13 6.96 10.45
CA GLY A 214 4.58 6.99 10.27
C GLY A 214 5.35 6.18 11.33
N THR A 215 4.95 6.29 12.60
CA THR A 215 5.70 5.75 13.74
C THR A 215 5.47 4.26 13.96
N CYS A 216 4.32 3.71 13.58
CA CYS A 216 4.07 2.25 13.63
C CYS A 216 5.17 1.41 12.94
N LEU A 217 6.04 2.06 12.16
CA LEU A 217 7.11 1.46 11.37
C LEU A 217 8.51 1.85 11.83
N LEU A 218 8.63 2.76 12.79
CA LEU A 218 9.91 3.36 13.19
C LEU A 218 10.88 2.39 13.91
N TYR A 219 10.48 1.15 14.13
CA TYR A 219 11.37 0.17 14.74
C TYR A 219 12.59 -0.18 13.87
N THR A 220 12.57 0.13 12.58
CA THR A 220 13.64 -0.20 11.63
C THR A 220 14.26 0.99 10.94
N SER A 221 13.76 2.21 11.11
CA SER A 221 14.35 3.42 10.51
C SER A 221 15.24 4.13 11.53
N PRO A 222 16.56 4.25 11.31
CA PRO A 222 17.35 5.18 12.09
C PRO A 222 16.82 6.59 11.81
N SER A 223 16.32 7.23 12.84
CA SER A 223 16.00 8.66 12.81
C SER A 223 17.21 9.45 12.33
N PRO A 224 17.06 10.41 11.41
CA PRO A 224 18.12 11.35 11.11
C PRO A 224 18.52 12.18 12.34
#